data_59428c7dfd41ab2ecdd74eda9a8dcd34
#
_entry.id   59428c7dfd41ab2ecdd74eda9a8dcd34
#
_cell.length_a   1.000
_cell.length_b   1.000
_cell.length_c   1.000
_cell.angle_alpha   90.00
_cell.angle_beta   90.00
_cell.angle_gamma   90.00
#
_symmetry.space_group_name_H-M   'P 1'
#
loop_
_entity.id
_entity.type
_entity.pdbx_description
1 polymer ?
#
loop_
_entity_poly.entity_id
_entity_poly.type
_entity_poly.pdbx_seq_one_letter_code
_entity_poly.pdbx_strand_id
1 'polypeptide(L)'
;SYSNLRSVSAIERADVCIVMIDATQGVTEQDTKIAGLVHEAGKAVLIAVNKWDLVEKETNTMRDMEVQVRQDLSFMPYAPVVFLSALTGQRVDKLYEVINQVAQSNAMRVTTGALNSVLADATARVQPPSDKGRRLKIYYMTQAGVKPPHFVIFCNDARLFHFSYQRYLENQIRGVFGLSLIHISEPT
;
A
#
# COMPACT_ATOMS: atom_id res chain seq x y z
N SER A 1 15.68 -3.94 21.09
CA SER A 1 17.12 -3.96 20.77
C SER A 1 17.51 -2.66 20.07
N TYR A 2 18.79 -2.28 20.18
CA TYR A 2 19.33 -1.03 19.59
C TYR A 2 19.15 -0.95 18.06
N SER A 3 19.19 -2.09 17.39
CA SER A 3 18.96 -2.20 15.93
C SER A 3 17.53 -1.76 15.55
N ASN A 4 16.52 -2.13 16.33
CA ASN A 4 15.14 -1.74 16.05
C ASN A 4 14.91 -0.22 16.22
N LEU A 5 15.56 0.39 17.20
CA LEU A 5 15.50 1.85 17.41
C LEU A 5 16.09 2.62 16.23
N ARG A 6 17.19 2.12 15.64
CA ARG A 6 17.77 2.73 14.44
C ARG A 6 16.84 2.61 13.23
N SER A 7 16.22 1.47 13.05
CA SER A 7 15.27 1.25 11.96
C SER A 7 14.06 2.18 12.08
N VAL A 8 13.47 2.29 13.28
CA VAL A 8 12.35 3.21 13.53
C VAL A 8 12.73 4.66 13.22
N SER A 9 13.89 5.12 13.72
CA SER A 9 14.37 6.48 13.46
C SER A 9 14.62 6.75 11.96
N ALA A 10 15.13 5.78 11.23
CA ALA A 10 15.33 5.88 9.78
C ALA A 10 13.99 5.98 9.04
N ILE A 11 13.02 5.14 9.42
CA ILE A 11 11.66 5.16 8.84
C ILE A 11 11.00 6.51 9.08
N GLU A 12 11.07 7.06 10.29
CA GLU A 12 10.45 8.34 10.62
C GLU A 12 10.98 9.52 9.78
N ARG A 13 12.27 9.47 9.43
CA ARG A 13 12.92 10.53 8.63
C ARG A 13 12.80 10.34 7.13
N ALA A 14 12.42 9.16 6.68
CA ALA A 14 12.34 8.84 5.24
C ALA A 14 11.09 9.44 4.59
N ASP A 15 11.20 9.83 3.33
CA ASP A 15 10.06 10.12 2.45
C ASP A 15 9.60 8.85 1.73
N VAL A 16 10.55 8.00 1.35
CA VAL A 16 10.33 6.69 0.71
C VAL A 16 11.13 5.63 1.44
N CYS A 17 10.50 4.53 1.78
CA CYS A 17 11.14 3.37 2.37
C CYS A 17 11.29 2.26 1.32
N ILE A 18 12.45 1.64 1.29
CA ILE A 18 12.71 0.45 0.48
C ILE A 18 12.86 -0.74 1.44
N VAL A 19 11.93 -1.67 1.38
CA VAL A 19 12.03 -2.93 2.12
C VAL A 19 12.84 -3.91 1.27
N MET A 20 14.06 -4.17 1.70
CA MET A 20 14.99 -5.02 0.97
C MET A 20 14.83 -6.49 1.38
N ILE A 21 14.55 -7.34 0.39
CA ILE A 21 14.43 -8.80 0.55
C ILE A 21 15.60 -9.48 -0.15
N ASP A 22 16.19 -10.47 0.48
CA ASP A 22 17.21 -11.34 -0.13
C ASP A 22 16.50 -12.45 -0.93
N ALA A 23 16.63 -12.44 -2.25
CA ALA A 23 15.95 -13.41 -3.12
C ALA A 23 16.35 -14.87 -2.83
N THR A 24 17.54 -15.10 -2.26
CA THR A 24 18.03 -16.46 -1.94
C THR A 24 17.40 -17.01 -0.65
N GLN A 25 16.87 -16.16 0.21
CA GLN A 25 16.24 -16.54 1.48
C GLN A 25 14.72 -16.40 1.47
N GLY A 26 14.20 -15.51 0.62
CA GLY A 26 12.79 -15.11 0.66
C GLY A 26 12.50 -14.16 1.82
N VAL A 27 11.22 -13.95 2.11
CA VAL A 27 10.78 -13.05 3.19
C VAL A 27 11.02 -13.72 4.53
N THR A 28 11.83 -13.07 5.36
CA THR A 28 12.11 -13.52 6.73
C THR A 28 11.15 -12.90 7.74
N GLU A 29 11.12 -13.41 8.96
CA GLU A 29 10.35 -12.82 10.06
C GLU A 29 10.78 -11.37 10.35
N GLN A 30 12.09 -11.09 10.27
CA GLN A 30 12.62 -9.74 10.44
C GLN A 30 12.14 -8.80 9.34
N ASP A 31 12.10 -9.27 8.09
CA ASP A 31 11.58 -8.49 6.96
C ASP A 31 10.11 -8.13 7.17
N THR A 32 9.30 -9.08 7.64
CA THR A 32 7.88 -8.85 7.95
C THR A 32 7.70 -7.80 9.06
N LYS A 33 8.51 -7.85 10.11
CA LYS A 33 8.49 -6.86 11.20
C LYS A 33 8.84 -5.46 10.71
N ILE A 34 9.89 -5.33 9.91
CA ILE A 34 10.31 -4.03 9.33
C ILE A 34 9.24 -3.50 8.38
N ALA A 35 8.71 -4.33 7.50
CA ALA A 35 7.63 -3.96 6.59
C ALA A 35 6.38 -3.48 7.36
N GLY A 36 6.03 -4.13 8.46
CA GLY A 36 4.95 -3.72 9.34
C GLY A 36 5.15 -2.33 9.94
N LEU A 37 6.36 -2.03 10.40
CA LEU A 37 6.70 -0.69 10.91
C LEU A 37 6.57 0.39 9.83
N VAL A 38 7.01 0.11 8.61
CA VAL A 38 6.89 1.03 7.48
C VAL A 38 5.42 1.28 7.14
N HIS A 39 4.62 0.22 7.11
CA HIS A 39 3.18 0.30 6.85
C HIS A 39 2.45 1.16 7.90
N GLU A 40 2.71 0.91 9.18
CA GLU A 40 2.12 1.68 10.28
C GLU A 40 2.54 3.16 10.27
N ALA A 41 3.77 3.44 9.86
CA ALA A 41 4.27 4.81 9.74
C ALA A 41 3.66 5.61 8.57
N GLY A 42 2.91 4.97 7.68
CA GLY A 42 2.26 5.61 6.54
C GLY A 42 3.23 6.14 5.49
N LYS A 43 4.41 5.57 5.38
CA LYS A 43 5.43 6.03 4.43
C LYS A 43 5.21 5.46 3.04
N ALA A 44 5.59 6.22 2.02
CA ALA A 44 5.73 5.68 0.67
C ALA A 44 6.71 4.50 0.71
N VAL A 45 6.36 3.38 0.10
CA VAL A 45 7.12 2.15 0.23
C VAL A 45 7.13 1.35 -1.06
N LEU A 46 8.25 0.69 -1.30
CA LEU A 46 8.39 -0.37 -2.29
C LEU A 46 9.18 -1.55 -1.71
N ILE A 47 8.99 -2.71 -2.29
CA ILE A 47 9.70 -3.93 -1.93
C ILE A 47 10.75 -4.20 -3.02
N ALA A 48 12.02 -4.31 -2.62
CA ALA A 48 13.11 -4.62 -3.52
C ALA A 48 13.64 -6.03 -3.23
N VAL A 49 13.47 -6.93 -4.18
CA VAL A 49 14.00 -8.29 -4.10
C VAL A 49 15.38 -8.29 -4.74
N ASN A 50 16.39 -8.25 -3.88
CA ASN A 50 17.80 -8.15 -4.23
C ASN A 50 18.46 -9.52 -4.40
N LYS A 51 19.69 -9.52 -4.92
CA LYS A 51 20.48 -10.70 -5.25
C LYS A 51 19.83 -11.55 -6.36
N TRP A 52 19.12 -10.88 -7.27
CA TRP A 52 18.44 -11.54 -8.38
C TRP A 52 19.41 -12.28 -9.30
N ASP A 53 20.65 -11.85 -9.36
CA ASP A 53 21.74 -12.50 -10.09
C ASP A 53 22.08 -13.91 -9.58
N LEU A 54 21.80 -14.19 -8.30
CA LEU A 54 22.09 -15.49 -7.66
C LEU A 54 20.94 -16.50 -7.80
N VAL A 55 19.79 -16.09 -8.32
CA VAL A 55 18.62 -16.97 -8.45
C VAL A 55 18.69 -17.72 -9.78
N GLU A 56 18.53 -19.04 -9.75
CA GLU A 56 18.32 -19.84 -10.93
C GLU A 56 16.95 -19.51 -11.54
N LYS A 57 16.95 -19.18 -12.82
CA LYS A 57 15.78 -18.66 -13.50
C LYS A 57 15.20 -19.66 -14.48
N GLU A 58 13.94 -20.00 -14.24
CA GLU A 58 13.06 -20.72 -15.17
C GLU A 58 11.98 -19.76 -15.69
N THR A 59 11.10 -20.25 -16.53
CA THR A 59 10.12 -19.41 -17.26
C THR A 59 9.25 -18.53 -16.35
N ASN A 60 8.88 -19.00 -15.16
CA ASN A 60 7.98 -18.30 -14.26
C ASN A 60 8.62 -17.88 -12.92
N THR A 61 9.93 -18.00 -12.76
CA THR A 61 10.61 -17.78 -11.46
C THR A 61 10.30 -16.42 -10.86
N MET A 62 10.37 -15.35 -11.64
CA MET A 62 10.08 -13.99 -11.16
C MET A 62 8.63 -13.84 -10.71
N ARG A 63 7.70 -14.35 -11.51
CA ARG A 63 6.27 -14.31 -11.20
C ARG A 63 5.94 -15.08 -9.92
N ASP A 64 6.48 -16.28 -9.79
CA ASP A 64 6.21 -17.15 -8.64
C ASP A 64 6.80 -16.55 -7.36
N MET A 65 7.97 -15.94 -7.44
CA MET A 65 8.59 -15.24 -6.33
C MET A 65 7.79 -13.99 -5.94
N GLU A 66 7.29 -13.24 -6.91
CA GLU A 66 6.41 -12.09 -6.64
C GLU A 66 5.15 -12.52 -5.90
N VAL A 67 4.50 -13.60 -6.36
CA VAL A 67 3.31 -14.16 -5.69
C VAL A 67 3.64 -14.53 -4.24
N GLN A 68 4.77 -15.18 -4.00
CA GLN A 68 5.18 -15.57 -2.64
C GLN A 68 5.45 -14.35 -1.75
N VAL A 69 6.18 -13.35 -2.25
CA VAL A 69 6.43 -12.09 -1.52
C VAL A 69 5.13 -11.39 -1.15
N ARG A 70 4.17 -11.32 -2.08
CA ARG A 70 2.87 -10.71 -1.84
C ARG A 70 2.02 -11.48 -0.83
N GLN A 71 2.14 -12.80 -0.78
CA GLN A 71 1.49 -13.62 0.25
C GLN A 71 2.10 -13.37 1.63
N ASP A 72 3.42 -13.37 1.73
CA ASP A 72 4.15 -13.15 2.98
C ASP A 72 3.97 -11.73 3.53
N LEU A 73 3.79 -10.74 2.67
CA LEU A 73 3.54 -9.33 3.00
C LEU A 73 2.12 -8.90 2.59
N SER A 74 1.13 -9.74 2.89
CA SER A 74 -0.26 -9.54 2.45
C SER A 74 -0.94 -8.30 3.03
N PHE A 75 -0.41 -7.73 4.11
CA PHE A 75 -0.92 -6.50 4.72
C PHE A 75 -0.55 -5.23 3.93
N MET A 76 0.36 -5.33 2.95
CA MET A 76 0.76 -4.21 2.11
C MET A 76 0.66 -4.54 0.60
N PRO A 77 -0.54 -4.90 0.11
CA PRO A 77 -0.73 -5.30 -1.29
C PRO A 77 -0.51 -4.15 -2.28
N TYR A 78 -0.56 -2.91 -1.81
CA TYR A 78 -0.32 -1.69 -2.59
C TYR A 78 1.16 -1.46 -2.93
N ALA A 79 2.09 -2.10 -2.22
CA ALA A 79 3.52 -1.87 -2.41
C ALA A 79 4.02 -2.51 -3.72
N PRO A 80 4.66 -1.75 -4.61
CA PRO A 80 5.30 -2.32 -5.78
C PRO A 80 6.44 -3.26 -5.41
N VAL A 81 6.67 -4.29 -6.21
CA VAL A 81 7.79 -5.22 -6.06
C VAL A 81 8.75 -5.04 -7.23
N VAL A 82 10.01 -4.81 -6.94
CA VAL A 82 11.08 -4.67 -7.93
C VAL A 82 12.14 -5.74 -7.69
N PHE A 83 12.59 -6.39 -8.76
CA PHE A 83 13.67 -7.37 -8.71
C PHE A 83 14.95 -6.71 -9.24
N LEU A 84 16.05 -6.87 -8.51
CA LEU A 84 17.30 -6.23 -8.89
C LEU A 84 18.52 -6.99 -8.34
N SER A 85 19.69 -6.64 -8.87
CA SER A 85 20.97 -6.97 -8.25
C SER A 85 21.76 -5.70 -7.99
N ALA A 86 21.92 -5.33 -6.73
CA ALA A 86 22.73 -4.19 -6.34
C ALA A 86 24.22 -4.41 -6.68
N LEU A 87 24.66 -5.69 -6.68
CA LEU A 87 26.04 -6.04 -6.99
C LEU A 87 26.37 -5.81 -8.48
N THR A 88 25.49 -6.28 -9.38
CA THR A 88 25.71 -6.20 -10.84
C THR A 88 25.15 -4.95 -11.48
N GLY A 89 24.30 -4.21 -10.78
CA GLY A 89 23.55 -3.07 -11.32
C GLY A 89 22.31 -3.45 -12.13
N GLN A 90 22.01 -4.75 -12.24
CA GLN A 90 20.85 -5.23 -13.01
C GLN A 90 19.54 -4.67 -12.44
N ARG A 91 18.73 -4.02 -13.29
CA ARG A 91 17.40 -3.46 -12.96
C ARG A 91 17.39 -2.35 -11.89
N VAL A 92 18.54 -1.76 -11.60
CA VAL A 92 18.63 -0.64 -10.64
C VAL A 92 17.95 0.62 -11.19
N ASP A 93 17.98 0.86 -12.49
CA ASP A 93 17.21 1.91 -13.17
C ASP A 93 15.71 1.80 -12.88
N LYS A 94 15.16 0.59 -12.88
CA LYS A 94 13.76 0.33 -12.53
C LYS A 94 13.45 0.70 -11.08
N LEU A 95 14.39 0.50 -10.17
CA LEU A 95 14.25 0.91 -8.78
C LEU A 95 14.04 2.42 -8.66
N TYR A 96 14.85 3.24 -9.34
CA TYR A 96 14.70 4.71 -9.32
C TYR A 96 13.37 5.16 -9.88
N GLU A 97 12.92 4.54 -10.95
CA GLU A 97 11.61 4.81 -11.55
C GLU A 97 10.46 4.57 -10.56
N VAL A 98 10.50 3.44 -9.86
CA VAL A 98 9.48 3.08 -8.87
C VAL A 98 9.55 3.96 -7.62
N ILE A 99 10.74 4.37 -7.17
CA ILE A 99 10.89 5.35 -6.07
C ILE A 99 10.12 6.63 -6.39
N ASN A 100 10.30 7.16 -7.59
CA ASN A 100 9.59 8.38 -8.01
C ASN A 100 8.07 8.17 -8.08
N GLN A 101 7.62 7.03 -8.58
CA GLN A 101 6.20 6.70 -8.65
C GLN A 101 5.53 6.66 -7.27
N VAL A 102 6.13 5.97 -6.31
CA VAL A 102 5.54 5.86 -4.95
C VAL A 102 5.60 7.19 -4.19
N ALA A 103 6.64 7.99 -4.41
CA ALA A 103 6.74 9.32 -3.83
C ALA A 103 5.62 10.25 -4.35
N GLN A 104 5.39 10.25 -5.65
CA GLN A 104 4.32 11.03 -6.28
C GLN A 104 2.95 10.57 -5.83
N SER A 105 2.70 9.27 -5.80
CA SER A 105 1.42 8.70 -5.33
C SER A 105 1.13 9.08 -3.88
N ASN A 106 2.15 9.06 -3.02
CA ASN A 106 1.99 9.38 -1.60
C ASN A 106 1.65 10.86 -1.35
N ALA A 107 2.04 11.73 -2.25
CA ALA A 107 1.79 13.17 -2.18
C ALA A 107 0.59 13.64 -3.02
N MET A 108 -0.12 12.71 -3.68
CA MET A 108 -1.18 13.06 -4.64
C MET A 108 -2.42 13.60 -3.95
N ARG A 109 -2.95 14.70 -4.53
CA ARG A 109 -4.29 15.20 -4.22
C ARG A 109 -5.24 14.88 -5.36
N VAL A 110 -6.42 14.42 -5.00
CA VAL A 110 -7.52 14.21 -5.94
C VAL A 110 -8.62 15.25 -5.68
N THR A 111 -9.36 15.64 -6.72
CA THR A 111 -10.47 16.57 -6.57
C THR A 111 -11.64 15.88 -5.85
N THR A 112 -12.38 16.65 -5.07
CA THR A 112 -13.58 16.16 -4.36
C THR A 112 -14.60 15.59 -5.35
N GLY A 113 -14.80 16.23 -6.50
CA GLY A 113 -15.73 15.76 -7.53
C GLY A 113 -15.32 14.40 -8.11
N ALA A 114 -14.06 14.22 -8.48
CA ALA A 114 -13.55 12.94 -8.99
C ALA A 114 -13.64 11.83 -7.94
N LEU A 115 -13.28 12.14 -6.68
CA LEU A 115 -13.36 11.20 -5.56
C LEU A 115 -14.79 10.71 -5.34
N ASN A 116 -15.77 11.62 -5.33
CA ASN A 116 -17.18 11.25 -5.11
C ASN A 116 -17.79 10.54 -6.31
N SER A 117 -17.32 10.79 -7.54
CA SER A 117 -17.70 9.99 -8.71
C SER A 117 -17.25 8.53 -8.56
N VAL A 118 -16.03 8.30 -8.12
CA VAL A 118 -15.51 6.94 -7.84
C VAL A 118 -16.31 6.28 -6.71
N LEU A 119 -16.62 7.03 -5.66
CA LEU A 119 -17.43 6.55 -4.53
C LEU A 119 -18.83 6.13 -5.02
N ALA A 120 -19.49 6.93 -5.84
CA ALA A 120 -20.80 6.60 -6.38
C ALA A 120 -20.77 5.34 -7.24
N ASP A 121 -19.80 5.21 -8.12
CA ASP A 121 -19.62 4.00 -8.94
C ASP A 121 -19.32 2.76 -8.08
N ALA A 122 -18.47 2.89 -7.10
CA ALA A 122 -18.11 1.78 -6.20
C ALA A 122 -19.30 1.29 -5.38
N THR A 123 -20.08 2.22 -4.81
CA THR A 123 -21.28 1.87 -4.02
C THR A 123 -22.42 1.31 -4.87
N ALA A 124 -22.51 1.71 -6.14
CA ALA A 124 -23.46 1.14 -7.09
C ALA A 124 -23.10 -0.30 -7.49
N ARG A 125 -21.81 -0.61 -7.65
CA ARG A 125 -21.35 -1.96 -8.01
C ARG A 125 -21.49 -2.95 -6.87
N VAL A 126 -21.06 -2.56 -5.68
CA VAL A 126 -21.18 -3.34 -4.45
C VAL A 126 -21.84 -2.46 -3.41
N GLN A 127 -23.10 -2.76 -3.13
CA GLN A 127 -23.88 -1.96 -2.17
C GLN A 127 -23.27 -2.02 -0.77
N PRO A 128 -23.33 -0.92 -0.01
CA PRO A 128 -22.91 -0.90 1.38
C PRO A 128 -23.61 -1.98 2.21
N PRO A 129 -22.92 -2.58 3.20
CA PRO A 129 -23.47 -3.62 4.02
C PRO A 129 -24.62 -3.14 4.92
N SER A 130 -25.44 -4.08 5.36
CA SER A 130 -26.44 -3.84 6.37
C SER A 130 -26.21 -4.76 7.56
N ASP A 131 -26.49 -4.25 8.76
CA ASP A 131 -26.45 -4.99 10.00
C ASP A 131 -27.75 -4.78 10.76
N LYS A 132 -28.40 -5.88 11.17
CA LYS A 132 -29.68 -5.88 11.92
C LYS A 132 -30.76 -4.97 11.30
N GLY A 133 -30.85 -5.00 9.97
CA GLY A 133 -31.81 -4.21 9.22
C GLY A 133 -31.44 -2.75 9.00
N ARG A 134 -30.30 -2.32 9.48
CA ARG A 134 -29.75 -0.98 9.24
C ARG A 134 -28.68 -1.04 8.18
N ARG A 135 -28.86 -0.28 7.12
CA ARG A 135 -27.88 -0.19 6.02
C ARG A 135 -26.93 0.97 6.21
N LEU A 136 -25.63 0.73 5.95
CA LEU A 136 -24.66 1.80 5.84
C LEU A 136 -25.04 2.72 4.67
N LYS A 137 -25.16 4.03 4.96
CA LYS A 137 -25.35 5.07 3.96
C LYS A 137 -24.12 5.97 3.97
N ILE A 138 -23.46 6.04 2.81
CA ILE A 138 -22.29 6.90 2.61
C ILE A 138 -22.76 8.14 1.87
N TYR A 139 -22.56 9.30 2.48
CA TYR A 139 -23.03 10.57 1.93
C TYR A 139 -22.03 11.18 0.95
N TYR A 140 -20.79 11.34 1.40
CA TYR A 140 -19.70 11.84 0.56
C TYR A 140 -18.34 11.60 1.24
N MET A 141 -17.28 11.91 0.50
CA MET A 141 -15.90 11.76 0.94
C MET A 141 -15.07 12.98 0.55
N THR A 142 -14.14 13.39 1.38
CA THR A 142 -13.17 14.45 1.10
C THR A 142 -11.76 13.96 1.36
N GLN A 143 -10.78 14.59 0.72
CA GLN A 143 -9.37 14.35 1.04
C GLN A 143 -8.93 15.34 2.11
N ALA A 144 -8.54 14.83 3.28
CA ALA A 144 -8.10 15.63 4.42
C ALA A 144 -6.60 15.90 4.43
N GLY A 145 -5.81 15.08 3.74
CA GLY A 145 -4.36 15.22 3.74
C GLY A 145 -3.64 14.35 2.74
N VAL A 146 -2.32 14.49 2.72
CA VAL A 146 -1.39 13.71 1.90
C VAL A 146 -0.27 13.14 2.77
N LYS A 147 0.52 12.25 2.19
CA LYS A 147 1.69 11.60 2.81
C LYS A 147 1.34 10.75 4.04
N PRO A 148 0.45 9.75 3.92
CA PRO A 148 -0.26 9.31 2.71
C PRO A 148 -1.56 10.08 2.45
N PRO A 149 -2.19 9.88 1.29
CA PRO A 149 -3.53 10.39 1.05
C PRO A 149 -4.50 9.89 2.12
N HIS A 150 -5.15 10.83 2.78
CA HIS A 150 -6.10 10.57 3.86
C HIS A 150 -7.47 11.08 3.43
N PHE A 151 -8.43 10.19 3.40
CA PHE A 151 -9.81 10.49 3.03
C PHE A 151 -10.71 10.39 4.26
N VAL A 152 -11.60 11.36 4.39
CA VAL A 152 -12.63 11.36 5.43
C VAL A 152 -13.97 11.04 4.78
N ILE A 153 -14.60 9.99 5.25
CA ILE A 153 -15.89 9.53 4.78
C ILE A 153 -17.00 9.94 5.74
N PHE A 154 -18.08 10.49 5.19
CA PHE A 154 -19.27 10.90 5.95
C PHE A 154 -20.37 9.87 5.71
N CYS A 155 -20.83 9.23 6.77
CA CYS A 155 -21.84 8.19 6.73
C CYS A 155 -22.85 8.35 7.87
N ASN A 156 -23.92 7.56 7.83
CA ASN A 156 -24.98 7.61 8.85
C ASN A 156 -24.56 7.02 10.20
N ASP A 157 -23.74 5.98 10.20
CA ASP A 157 -23.25 5.31 11.40
C ASP A 157 -21.92 4.60 11.12
N ALA A 158 -20.85 5.10 11.74
CA ALA A 158 -19.51 4.54 11.60
C ALA A 158 -19.41 3.06 12.00
N ARG A 159 -20.23 2.61 12.93
CA ARG A 159 -20.27 1.21 13.38
C ARG A 159 -20.75 0.22 12.31
N LEU A 160 -21.45 0.73 11.29
CA LEU A 160 -21.86 -0.06 10.12
C LEU A 160 -20.78 -0.18 9.07
N PHE A 161 -19.69 0.58 9.20
CA PHE A 161 -18.58 0.63 8.25
C PHE A 161 -17.59 -0.51 8.53
N HIS A 162 -17.91 -1.70 8.08
CA HIS A 162 -17.09 -2.89 8.29
C HIS A 162 -15.77 -2.82 7.53
N PHE A 163 -14.75 -3.43 8.11
CA PHE A 163 -13.39 -3.50 7.57
C PHE A 163 -13.35 -4.01 6.11
N SER A 164 -14.13 -5.02 5.78
CA SER A 164 -14.17 -5.58 4.41
C SER A 164 -14.67 -4.57 3.37
N TYR A 165 -15.66 -3.76 3.73
CA TYR A 165 -16.19 -2.73 2.84
C TYR A 165 -15.24 -1.54 2.73
N GLN A 166 -14.59 -1.16 3.82
CA GLN A 166 -13.53 -0.16 3.81
C GLN A 166 -12.40 -0.56 2.86
N ARG A 167 -11.94 -1.82 2.95
CA ARG A 167 -10.91 -2.35 2.05
C ARG A 167 -11.37 -2.33 0.60
N TYR A 168 -12.62 -2.66 0.32
CA TYR A 168 -13.19 -2.57 -1.02
C TYR A 168 -13.13 -1.15 -1.57
N LEU A 169 -13.55 -0.15 -0.80
CA LEU A 169 -13.49 1.27 -1.21
C LEU A 169 -12.05 1.73 -1.41
N GLU A 170 -11.14 1.37 -0.52
CA GLU A 170 -9.71 1.67 -0.67
C GLU A 170 -9.16 1.11 -1.99
N ASN A 171 -9.49 -0.12 -2.32
CA ASN A 171 -9.05 -0.75 -3.57
C ASN A 171 -9.62 -0.06 -4.80
N GLN A 172 -10.88 0.38 -4.76
CA GLN A 172 -11.51 1.13 -5.86
C GLN A 172 -10.84 2.49 -6.07
N ILE A 173 -10.62 3.24 -5.00
CA ILE A 173 -9.95 4.54 -5.04
C ILE A 173 -8.51 4.38 -5.52
N ARG A 174 -7.79 3.42 -4.99
CA ARG A 174 -6.41 3.13 -5.39
C ARG A 174 -6.31 2.77 -6.88
N GLY A 175 -7.22 1.95 -7.37
CA GLY A 175 -7.23 1.51 -8.77
C GLY A 175 -7.50 2.64 -9.76
N VAL A 176 -8.40 3.56 -9.43
CA VAL A 176 -8.75 4.67 -10.33
C VAL A 176 -7.68 5.76 -10.35
N PHE A 177 -7.14 6.12 -9.20
CA PHE A 177 -6.18 7.23 -9.08
C PHE A 177 -4.72 6.81 -9.12
N GLY A 178 -4.43 5.51 -9.20
CA GLY A 178 -3.05 5.00 -9.18
C GLY A 178 -2.35 5.25 -7.85
N LEU A 179 -3.09 5.24 -6.75
CA LEU A 179 -2.54 5.47 -5.41
C LEU A 179 -1.89 4.21 -4.84
N SER A 180 -0.99 4.43 -3.89
CA SER A 180 -0.36 3.39 -3.08
C SER A 180 -1.10 3.27 -1.74
N LEU A 181 -0.41 3.49 -0.63
CA LEU A 181 -1.05 3.52 0.68
C LEU A 181 -2.05 4.67 0.77
N ILE A 182 -3.23 4.39 1.32
CA ILE A 182 -4.25 5.40 1.64
C ILE A 182 -4.83 5.12 3.03
N HIS A 183 -5.40 6.15 3.64
CA HIS A 183 -6.19 6.05 4.87
C HIS A 183 -7.61 6.52 4.62
N ILE A 184 -8.57 5.79 5.19
CA ILE A 184 -9.96 6.22 5.28
C ILE A 184 -10.36 6.26 6.75
N SER A 185 -10.95 7.36 7.19
CA SER A 185 -11.48 7.52 8.54
C SER A 185 -12.83 8.23 8.54
N GLU A 186 -13.55 8.12 9.63
CA GLU A 186 -14.74 8.93 9.88
C GLU A 186 -14.34 10.27 10.51
N PRO A 187 -15.21 11.30 10.44
CA PRO A 187 -14.99 12.56 11.13
C PRO A 187 -14.91 12.35 12.64
N THR A 188 -13.97 13.00 13.29
CA THR A 188 -13.85 13.04 14.74
C THR A 188 -14.79 14.07 15.33
#